data_448cebf4490b45e7987d3d8c3afb4688
#
_entry.id   448cebf4490b45e7987d3d8c3afb4688
#
_cell.length_a   1.000
_cell.length_b   1.000
_cell.length_c   1.000
_cell.angle_alpha   90.00
_cell.angle_beta   90.00
_cell.angle_gamma   90.00
#
_symmetry.space_group_name_H-M   'P 1'
#
loop_
_entity.id
_entity.type
_entity.pdbx_description
1 polymer ?
#
loop_
_entity_poly.entity_id
_entity_poly.type
_entity_poly.pdbx_seq_one_letter_code
_entity_poly.pdbx_strand_id
1 'polypeptide(L)'
;MRFSTMRFSAKLLQAADEVERQIDGRLREIDLLAEQNQWKVIEAFRRHRVSSFHFAGSTGYGYHDAGRETLDRVFADVVGAEAAIVRPQIVSGTHAIAVALFGVLRPGDELVSVGPPYDTLRTVLAGGPGTGSLADWGIRYAEVPLDAAGRPDWAALRRVLTPKTKVVALQRSRGYGRRSPLSVRELGEIADFVHGVQRDAVVFVDNCYGEFTEPTEPTEAGADLMAGSLIKNPGGGLAPTGGYIAGKAHWVRQAAERLTVPGVGGEVGPTLDLMRSLFQGLYFAPHCVGQALKGAVFAAALCERLGLETSPRWDEPRTDLIQAIRLPDAEALVAFVRGIQEAGAVDSHVAPEPEPMPGYRDAVVMAAGTFVQGATLELSADAPLREPYEVYFQGGLTYAHAKLGILTALQRLMDEGRINVPM
;
A
#
# COMPACT_ATOMS: atom_id res chain seq x y z
N MET A 1 18.70 16.83 -25.39
CA MET A 1 17.89 18.01 -25.02
C MET A 1 16.62 17.54 -24.27
N ARG A 2 16.78 16.94 -23.09
CA ARG A 2 15.66 16.26 -22.44
C ARG A 2 14.96 17.06 -21.34
N PHE A 3 15.54 18.18 -20.84
CA PHE A 3 14.97 18.94 -19.72
C PHE A 3 15.36 20.43 -19.83
N SER A 4 15.00 21.10 -20.90
CA SER A 4 15.48 22.47 -21.21
C SER A 4 14.96 23.57 -20.27
N THR A 5 13.98 23.28 -19.43
CA THR A 5 13.42 24.23 -18.45
C THR A 5 13.84 23.92 -17.00
N MET A 6 14.25 22.69 -16.69
CA MET A 6 14.77 22.29 -15.40
C MET A 6 16.30 22.29 -15.41
N ARG A 7 16.92 22.99 -14.48
CA ARG A 7 18.39 23.10 -14.39
C ARG A 7 18.95 21.95 -13.56
N PHE A 8 19.16 20.78 -14.21
CA PHE A 8 19.93 19.71 -13.58
C PHE A 8 21.42 19.87 -13.92
N SER A 9 22.29 19.61 -12.95
CA SER A 9 23.72 19.60 -13.17
C SER A 9 24.13 18.49 -14.14
N ALA A 10 25.14 18.74 -14.98
CA ALA A 10 25.64 17.75 -15.90
C ALA A 10 26.10 16.45 -15.21
N LYS A 11 26.67 16.57 -14.00
CA LYS A 11 27.11 15.43 -13.20
C LYS A 11 25.93 14.56 -12.74
N LEU A 12 24.81 15.18 -12.29
CA LEU A 12 23.62 14.43 -11.88
C LEU A 12 22.99 13.69 -13.06
N LEU A 13 22.90 14.34 -14.22
CA LEU A 13 22.38 13.72 -15.44
C LEU A 13 23.25 12.57 -15.90
N GLN A 14 24.57 12.72 -15.85
CA GLN A 14 25.50 11.63 -16.16
C GLN A 14 25.33 10.44 -15.22
N ALA A 15 25.25 10.69 -13.91
CA ALA A 15 25.00 9.65 -12.91
C ALA A 15 23.68 8.93 -13.18
N ALA A 16 22.62 9.67 -13.51
CA ALA A 16 21.31 9.10 -13.86
C ALA A 16 21.37 8.22 -15.11
N ASP A 17 22.08 8.64 -16.16
CA ASP A 17 22.25 7.85 -17.40
C ASP A 17 23.08 6.57 -17.15
N GLU A 18 24.07 6.62 -16.25
CA GLU A 18 24.88 5.45 -15.86
C GLU A 18 24.00 4.45 -15.05
N VAL A 19 23.23 4.96 -14.11
CA VAL A 19 22.29 4.15 -13.30
C VAL A 19 21.23 3.49 -14.17
N GLU A 20 20.63 4.19 -15.14
CA GLU A 20 19.63 3.58 -16.03
C GLU A 20 20.20 2.39 -16.82
N ARG A 21 21.46 2.49 -17.27
CA ARG A 21 22.13 1.36 -17.92
C ARG A 21 22.38 0.19 -16.95
N GLN A 22 22.73 0.50 -15.70
CA GLN A 22 22.97 -0.50 -14.66
C GLN A 22 21.70 -1.29 -14.31
N ILE A 23 20.57 -0.63 -14.20
CA ILE A 23 19.31 -1.22 -13.74
C ILE A 23 18.45 -1.79 -14.86
N ASP A 24 18.85 -1.71 -16.14
CA ASP A 24 18.03 -2.09 -17.32
C ASP A 24 17.44 -3.50 -17.18
N GLY A 25 18.24 -4.47 -16.71
CA GLY A 25 17.77 -5.84 -16.46
C GLY A 25 16.64 -5.89 -15.46
N ARG A 26 16.76 -5.11 -14.35
CA ARG A 26 15.73 -5.06 -13.30
C ARG A 26 14.45 -4.38 -13.79
N LEU A 27 14.56 -3.35 -14.63
CA LEU A 27 13.39 -2.71 -15.23
C LEU A 27 12.61 -3.66 -16.13
N ARG A 28 13.31 -4.53 -16.89
CA ARG A 28 12.66 -5.57 -17.73
C ARG A 28 11.96 -6.65 -16.90
N GLU A 29 12.53 -7.08 -15.76
CA GLU A 29 11.86 -8.00 -14.85
C GLU A 29 10.54 -7.42 -14.34
N ILE A 30 10.52 -6.13 -14.01
CA ILE A 30 9.31 -5.43 -13.58
C ILE A 30 8.28 -5.35 -14.73
N ASP A 31 8.71 -5.15 -15.98
CA ASP A 31 7.79 -5.18 -17.13
C ASP A 31 7.13 -6.56 -17.29
N LEU A 32 7.89 -7.63 -17.15
CA LEU A 32 7.35 -9.00 -17.20
C LEU A 32 6.36 -9.27 -16.06
N LEU A 33 6.66 -8.80 -14.85
CA LEU A 33 5.73 -8.88 -13.73
C LEU A 33 4.43 -8.10 -14.01
N ALA A 34 4.55 -6.88 -14.52
CA ALA A 34 3.38 -6.07 -14.87
C ALA A 34 2.54 -6.74 -15.97
N GLU A 35 3.17 -7.33 -16.99
CA GLU A 35 2.51 -8.10 -18.03
C GLU A 35 1.76 -9.31 -17.45
N GLN A 36 2.40 -10.09 -16.60
CA GLN A 36 1.78 -11.25 -15.94
C GLN A 36 0.54 -10.85 -15.13
N ASN A 37 0.63 -9.79 -14.33
CA ASN A 37 -0.49 -9.28 -13.57
C ASN A 37 -1.59 -8.69 -14.47
N GLN A 38 -1.22 -8.04 -15.59
CA GLN A 38 -2.17 -7.54 -16.58
C GLN A 38 -2.98 -8.68 -17.20
N TRP A 39 -2.36 -9.83 -17.48
CA TRP A 39 -3.07 -11.02 -17.96
C TRP A 39 -4.10 -11.52 -16.97
N LYS A 40 -3.79 -11.58 -15.66
CA LYS A 40 -4.77 -11.94 -14.62
C LYS A 40 -5.99 -11.03 -14.65
N VAL A 41 -5.78 -9.72 -14.72
CA VAL A 41 -6.87 -8.73 -14.78
C VAL A 41 -7.71 -8.94 -16.03
N ILE A 42 -7.10 -9.07 -17.22
CA ILE A 42 -7.83 -9.28 -18.49
C ILE A 42 -8.63 -10.58 -18.45
N GLU A 43 -8.06 -11.67 -17.95
CA GLU A 43 -8.76 -12.96 -17.83
C GLU A 43 -9.97 -12.86 -16.89
N ALA A 44 -9.87 -12.17 -15.76
CA ALA A 44 -10.99 -11.94 -14.86
C ALA A 44 -12.11 -11.12 -15.54
N PHE A 45 -11.74 -10.04 -16.26
CA PHE A 45 -12.69 -9.24 -17.04
C PHE A 45 -13.42 -10.09 -18.08
N ARG A 46 -12.72 -10.94 -18.81
CA ARG A 46 -13.30 -11.85 -19.82
C ARG A 46 -14.21 -12.89 -19.20
N ARG A 47 -13.77 -13.55 -18.12
CA ARG A 47 -14.53 -14.58 -17.39
C ARG A 47 -15.86 -14.03 -16.90
N HIS A 48 -15.87 -12.84 -16.35
CA HIS A 48 -17.08 -12.19 -15.85
C HIS A 48 -17.80 -11.34 -16.91
N ARG A 49 -17.38 -11.42 -18.19
CA ARG A 49 -18.03 -10.77 -19.33
C ARG A 49 -18.25 -9.27 -19.10
N VAL A 50 -17.23 -8.58 -18.57
CA VAL A 50 -17.31 -7.13 -18.33
C VAL A 50 -17.70 -6.41 -19.62
N SER A 51 -18.74 -5.59 -19.57
CA SER A 51 -19.25 -4.81 -20.69
C SER A 51 -19.57 -3.39 -20.27
N SER A 52 -19.86 -2.49 -21.22
CA SER A 52 -20.23 -1.11 -20.96
C SER A 52 -21.45 -0.96 -20.04
N PHE A 53 -22.32 -1.96 -20.00
CA PHE A 53 -23.48 -2.00 -19.09
C PHE A 53 -23.06 -1.91 -17.61
N HIS A 54 -21.94 -2.55 -17.24
CA HIS A 54 -21.42 -2.58 -15.86
C HIS A 54 -20.80 -1.23 -15.43
N PHE A 55 -20.66 -0.26 -16.34
CA PHE A 55 -20.13 1.06 -16.02
C PHE A 55 -21.23 2.06 -15.62
N ALA A 56 -22.50 1.67 -15.72
CA ALA A 56 -23.61 2.47 -15.21
C ALA A 56 -23.59 2.46 -13.68
N GLY A 57 -23.80 3.64 -13.09
CA GLY A 57 -23.92 3.78 -11.64
C GLY A 57 -25.33 3.53 -11.14
N SER A 58 -25.43 3.34 -9.82
CA SER A 58 -26.70 3.26 -9.10
C SER A 58 -26.80 4.35 -8.05
N THR A 59 -28.03 4.64 -7.60
CA THR A 59 -28.32 5.63 -6.57
C THR A 59 -29.18 5.03 -5.44
N GLY A 60 -29.36 5.75 -4.35
CA GLY A 60 -30.16 5.31 -3.22
C GLY A 60 -29.56 4.06 -2.55
N TYR A 61 -30.32 3.01 -2.43
CA TYR A 61 -29.84 1.74 -1.85
C TYR A 61 -28.92 0.97 -2.79
N GLY A 62 -29.01 1.15 -4.11
CA GLY A 62 -28.20 0.45 -5.10
C GLY A 62 -28.48 -1.06 -5.14
N TYR A 63 -29.71 -1.51 -4.88
CA TYR A 63 -30.07 -2.91 -5.06
C TYR A 63 -29.86 -3.37 -6.50
N HIS A 64 -29.36 -4.60 -6.66
CA HIS A 64 -29.11 -5.22 -7.98
C HIS A 64 -28.19 -4.40 -8.88
N ASP A 65 -27.20 -3.73 -8.28
CA ASP A 65 -26.16 -3.03 -9.05
C ASP A 65 -25.22 -4.04 -9.71
N ALA A 66 -25.49 -4.33 -10.99
CA ALA A 66 -24.74 -5.33 -11.76
C ALA A 66 -23.25 -4.94 -11.91
N GLY A 67 -22.93 -3.65 -11.96
CA GLY A 67 -21.56 -3.16 -12.01
C GLY A 67 -20.80 -3.52 -10.73
N ARG A 68 -21.38 -3.17 -9.57
CA ARG A 68 -20.84 -3.48 -8.25
C ARG A 68 -20.60 -4.98 -8.07
N GLU A 69 -21.65 -5.79 -8.31
CA GLU A 69 -21.57 -7.24 -8.14
C GLU A 69 -20.55 -7.88 -9.09
N THR A 70 -20.41 -7.34 -10.30
CA THR A 70 -19.42 -7.83 -11.25
C THR A 70 -18.01 -7.40 -10.85
N LEU A 71 -17.81 -6.17 -10.34
CA LEU A 71 -16.52 -5.73 -9.84
C LEU A 71 -16.05 -6.58 -8.65
N ASP A 72 -16.96 -6.93 -7.73
CA ASP A 72 -16.66 -7.82 -6.61
C ASP A 72 -16.11 -9.17 -7.10
N ARG A 73 -16.77 -9.79 -8.08
CA ARG A 73 -16.33 -11.08 -8.67
C ARG A 73 -15.02 -10.97 -9.44
N VAL A 74 -14.87 -9.92 -10.24
CA VAL A 74 -13.62 -9.65 -10.98
C VAL A 74 -12.46 -9.45 -10.02
N PHE A 75 -12.66 -8.66 -8.96
CA PHE A 75 -11.61 -8.42 -7.97
C PHE A 75 -11.24 -9.69 -7.22
N ALA A 76 -12.23 -10.49 -6.80
CA ALA A 76 -11.98 -11.78 -6.16
C ALA A 76 -11.11 -12.70 -7.03
N ASP A 77 -11.43 -12.82 -8.32
CA ASP A 77 -10.65 -13.63 -9.27
C ASP A 77 -9.21 -13.10 -9.43
N VAL A 78 -9.06 -11.77 -9.55
CA VAL A 78 -7.74 -11.13 -9.74
C VAL A 78 -6.80 -11.43 -8.58
N VAL A 79 -7.35 -11.47 -7.35
CA VAL A 79 -6.54 -11.69 -6.15
C VAL A 79 -6.61 -13.12 -5.62
N GLY A 80 -7.21 -14.06 -6.37
CA GLY A 80 -7.32 -15.46 -5.99
C GLY A 80 -8.12 -15.71 -4.72
N ALA A 81 -9.17 -14.92 -4.47
CA ALA A 81 -10.05 -15.03 -3.32
C ALA A 81 -11.37 -15.72 -3.66
N GLU A 82 -12.05 -16.32 -2.66
CA GLU A 82 -13.39 -16.89 -2.83
C GLU A 82 -14.45 -15.80 -3.05
N ALA A 83 -14.27 -14.64 -2.42
CA ALA A 83 -15.17 -13.50 -2.53
C ALA A 83 -14.42 -12.18 -2.27
N ALA A 84 -15.00 -11.08 -2.73
CA ALA A 84 -14.57 -9.73 -2.38
C ALA A 84 -15.76 -8.78 -2.25
N ILE A 85 -15.58 -7.70 -1.51
CA ILE A 85 -16.39 -6.49 -1.57
C ILE A 85 -15.50 -5.31 -1.93
N VAL A 86 -15.88 -4.58 -2.97
CA VAL A 86 -15.16 -3.41 -3.48
C VAL A 86 -16.12 -2.24 -3.43
N ARG A 87 -15.89 -1.28 -2.54
CA ARG A 87 -16.90 -0.26 -2.22
C ARG A 87 -16.33 1.15 -2.15
N PRO A 88 -16.96 2.11 -2.83
CA PRO A 88 -16.64 3.53 -2.63
C PRO A 88 -17.00 4.03 -1.22
N GLN A 89 -17.91 3.36 -0.50
CA GLN A 89 -18.28 3.68 0.88
C GLN A 89 -17.21 3.30 1.91
N ILE A 90 -16.24 2.50 1.54
CA ILE A 90 -15.05 2.25 2.37
C ILE A 90 -14.09 3.42 2.17
N VAL A 91 -14.11 4.39 3.08
CA VAL A 91 -13.50 5.71 2.87
C VAL A 91 -11.97 5.73 2.92
N SER A 92 -11.32 4.63 3.34
CA SER A 92 -9.84 4.51 3.40
C SER A 92 -9.41 3.06 3.59
N GLY A 93 -8.10 2.78 3.40
CA GLY A 93 -7.53 1.47 3.75
C GLY A 93 -7.70 1.12 5.22
N THR A 94 -7.47 2.08 6.14
CA THR A 94 -7.69 1.87 7.57
C THR A 94 -9.15 1.54 7.88
N HIS A 95 -10.11 2.16 7.18
CA HIS A 95 -11.52 1.81 7.31
C HIS A 95 -11.79 0.38 6.79
N ALA A 96 -11.22 -0.03 5.66
CA ALA A 96 -11.34 -1.40 5.17
C ALA A 96 -10.84 -2.43 6.20
N ILE A 97 -9.67 -2.17 6.81
CA ILE A 97 -9.09 -3.00 7.86
C ILE A 97 -10.01 -3.03 9.09
N ALA A 98 -10.48 -1.87 9.55
CA ALA A 98 -11.40 -1.80 10.68
C ALA A 98 -12.69 -2.58 10.42
N VAL A 99 -13.33 -2.41 9.25
CA VAL A 99 -14.54 -3.15 8.87
C VAL A 99 -14.30 -4.65 8.88
N ALA A 100 -13.18 -5.11 8.31
CA ALA A 100 -12.81 -6.53 8.30
C ALA A 100 -12.65 -7.08 9.71
N LEU A 101 -11.87 -6.41 10.56
CA LEU A 101 -11.57 -6.86 11.92
C LEU A 101 -12.82 -6.84 12.82
N PHE A 102 -13.60 -5.75 12.83
CA PHE A 102 -14.86 -5.67 13.56
C PHE A 102 -15.94 -6.61 13.00
N GLY A 103 -15.85 -7.02 11.74
CA GLY A 103 -16.72 -8.02 11.14
C GLY A 103 -16.46 -9.42 11.69
N VAL A 104 -15.20 -9.77 11.87
CA VAL A 104 -14.74 -11.10 12.30
C VAL A 104 -14.74 -11.27 13.83
N LEU A 105 -14.26 -10.28 14.55
CA LEU A 105 -14.03 -10.34 16.00
C LEU A 105 -15.33 -10.15 16.80
N ARG A 106 -15.39 -10.81 17.97
CA ARG A 106 -16.47 -10.67 18.96
C ARG A 106 -15.89 -10.42 20.35
N PRO A 107 -16.62 -9.77 21.27
CA PRO A 107 -16.17 -9.56 22.66
C PRO A 107 -15.68 -10.87 23.30
N GLY A 108 -14.48 -10.83 23.88
CA GLY A 108 -13.81 -11.98 24.47
C GLY A 108 -12.83 -12.71 23.54
N ASP A 109 -12.83 -12.42 22.23
CA ASP A 109 -11.81 -12.91 21.30
C ASP A 109 -10.46 -12.25 21.54
N GLU A 110 -9.41 -12.84 20.96
CA GLU A 110 -8.06 -12.31 20.97
C GLU A 110 -7.61 -12.00 19.52
N LEU A 111 -6.97 -10.83 19.37
CA LEU A 111 -6.25 -10.43 18.17
C LEU A 111 -4.75 -10.38 18.47
N VAL A 112 -3.99 -11.07 17.66
CA VAL A 112 -2.52 -11.05 17.70
C VAL A 112 -2.00 -10.31 16.48
N SER A 113 -1.22 -9.22 16.67
CA SER A 113 -0.50 -8.55 15.58
C SER A 113 0.91 -9.10 15.49
N VAL A 114 1.34 -9.48 14.31
CA VAL A 114 2.74 -9.84 14.04
C VAL A 114 3.49 -8.60 13.59
N GLY A 115 4.29 -8.07 14.48
CA GLY A 115 4.91 -6.77 14.37
C GLY A 115 4.00 -5.61 14.78
N PRO A 116 4.58 -4.41 14.96
CA PRO A 116 3.83 -3.23 15.36
C PRO A 116 2.93 -2.77 14.22
N PRO A 117 1.65 -2.47 14.49
CA PRO A 117 0.78 -1.81 13.54
C PRO A 117 1.22 -0.37 13.30
N TYR A 118 0.91 0.20 12.13
CA TYR A 118 1.14 1.63 11.89
C TYR A 118 0.30 2.51 12.83
N ASP A 119 0.72 3.76 13.03
CA ASP A 119 0.22 4.60 14.11
C ASP A 119 -1.31 4.75 14.15
N THR A 120 -1.95 5.02 13.02
CA THR A 120 -3.42 5.16 12.95
C THR A 120 -4.14 3.85 13.28
N LEU A 121 -3.63 2.71 12.82
CA LEU A 121 -4.23 1.41 13.10
C LEU A 121 -4.09 1.03 14.57
N ARG A 122 -3.03 1.44 15.25
CA ARG A 122 -2.84 1.21 16.68
C ARG A 122 -4.03 1.71 17.51
N THR A 123 -4.59 2.86 17.17
CA THR A 123 -5.80 3.38 17.83
C THR A 123 -7.02 2.49 17.58
N VAL A 124 -7.18 1.95 16.38
CA VAL A 124 -8.27 1.01 16.06
C VAL A 124 -8.15 -0.27 16.89
N LEU A 125 -6.92 -0.80 17.05
CA LEU A 125 -6.67 -2.06 17.74
C LEU A 125 -6.73 -1.92 19.27
N ALA A 126 -6.05 -0.91 19.83
CA ALA A 126 -5.75 -0.79 21.25
C ALA A 126 -5.95 0.63 21.80
N GLY A 127 -6.86 1.41 21.25
CA GLY A 127 -7.25 2.71 21.79
C GLY A 127 -7.79 2.60 23.21
N GLY A 128 -7.61 3.67 24.00
CA GLY A 128 -8.08 3.71 25.38
C GLY A 128 -9.63 3.70 25.51
N PRO A 129 -10.15 3.68 26.75
CA PRO A 129 -11.58 3.67 27.00
C PRO A 129 -12.33 4.82 26.32
N GLY A 130 -13.49 4.52 25.73
CA GLY A 130 -14.35 5.49 25.04
C GLY A 130 -13.92 5.83 23.62
N THR A 131 -12.86 5.20 23.08
CA THR A 131 -12.44 5.39 21.68
C THR A 131 -13.24 4.56 20.68
N GLY A 132 -14.00 3.55 21.16
CA GLY A 132 -14.66 2.58 20.30
C GLY A 132 -13.69 1.62 19.58
N SER A 133 -12.45 1.50 20.09
CA SER A 133 -11.44 0.57 19.59
C SER A 133 -11.86 -0.90 19.83
N LEU A 134 -11.15 -1.84 19.20
CA LEU A 134 -11.35 -3.27 19.45
C LEU A 134 -11.11 -3.61 20.93
N ALA A 135 -10.09 -3.03 21.57
CA ALA A 135 -9.86 -3.21 23.00
C ALA A 135 -11.01 -2.69 23.85
N ASP A 136 -11.58 -1.53 23.51
CA ASP A 136 -12.76 -0.96 24.20
C ASP A 136 -14.02 -1.83 24.01
N TRP A 137 -14.07 -2.62 22.92
CA TRP A 137 -15.12 -3.61 22.67
C TRP A 137 -14.86 -4.97 23.35
N GLY A 138 -13.81 -5.07 24.16
CA GLY A 138 -13.50 -6.29 24.92
C GLY A 138 -12.73 -7.35 24.12
N ILE A 139 -12.09 -6.99 23.02
CA ILE A 139 -11.14 -7.84 22.32
C ILE A 139 -9.76 -7.68 22.97
N ARG A 140 -9.11 -8.78 23.29
CA ARG A 140 -7.75 -8.75 23.82
C ARG A 140 -6.76 -8.58 22.67
N TYR A 141 -5.85 -7.65 22.81
CA TYR A 141 -4.81 -7.36 21.84
C TYR A 141 -3.45 -7.82 22.37
N ALA A 142 -2.68 -8.51 21.54
CA ALA A 142 -1.29 -8.85 21.79
C ALA A 142 -0.43 -8.57 20.55
N GLU A 143 0.84 -8.24 20.77
CA GLU A 143 1.80 -7.96 19.71
C GLU A 143 2.98 -8.92 19.82
N VAL A 144 3.36 -9.54 18.70
CA VAL A 144 4.55 -10.39 18.58
C VAL A 144 5.66 -9.57 17.95
N PRO A 145 6.82 -9.44 18.59
CA PRO A 145 7.92 -8.68 18.03
C PRO A 145 8.46 -9.34 16.76
N LEU A 146 9.06 -8.52 15.90
CA LEU A 146 9.84 -8.97 14.75
C LEU A 146 11.31 -9.09 15.13
N ASP A 147 12.02 -10.01 14.48
CA ASP A 147 13.48 -10.12 14.58
C ASP A 147 14.16 -8.97 13.80
N ALA A 148 15.49 -8.91 13.85
CA ALA A 148 16.28 -7.89 13.16
C ALA A 148 16.12 -7.94 11.62
N ALA A 149 15.67 -9.06 11.06
CA ALA A 149 15.39 -9.24 9.64
C ALA A 149 13.92 -8.91 9.29
N GLY A 150 13.11 -8.45 10.26
CA GLY A 150 11.70 -8.12 10.07
C GLY A 150 10.78 -9.33 10.02
N ARG A 151 11.24 -10.52 10.44
CA ARG A 151 10.46 -11.76 10.49
C ARG A 151 9.87 -11.97 11.89
N PRO A 152 8.77 -12.74 12.02
CA PRO A 152 8.18 -13.00 13.32
C PRO A 152 9.13 -13.80 14.23
N ASP A 153 9.15 -13.47 15.51
CA ASP A 153 9.67 -14.39 16.53
C ASP A 153 8.71 -15.58 16.66
N TRP A 154 9.06 -16.68 15.99
CA TRP A 154 8.23 -17.89 15.92
C TRP A 154 7.92 -18.48 17.29
N ALA A 155 8.89 -18.41 18.24
CA ALA A 155 8.68 -18.90 19.59
C ALA A 155 7.73 -18.01 20.38
N ALA A 156 7.85 -16.69 20.23
CA ALA A 156 6.89 -15.74 20.81
C ALA A 156 5.50 -15.91 20.20
N LEU A 157 5.40 -16.04 18.87
CA LEU A 157 4.13 -16.27 18.18
C LEU A 157 3.45 -17.53 18.70
N ARG A 158 4.17 -18.66 18.83
CA ARG A 158 3.61 -19.90 19.41
C ARG A 158 3.10 -19.72 20.83
N ARG A 159 3.81 -18.95 21.67
CA ARG A 159 3.41 -18.72 23.08
C ARG A 159 2.16 -17.86 23.21
N VAL A 160 1.97 -16.92 22.29
CA VAL A 160 0.85 -15.95 22.34
C VAL A 160 -0.43 -16.55 21.78
N LEU A 161 -0.33 -17.49 20.81
CA LEU A 161 -1.51 -18.15 20.23
C LEU A 161 -2.22 -19.02 21.27
N THR A 162 -3.50 -18.75 21.51
CA THR A 162 -4.38 -19.48 22.45
C THR A 162 -5.62 -19.96 21.71
N PRO A 163 -6.43 -20.86 22.31
CA PRO A 163 -7.73 -21.24 21.76
C PRO A 163 -8.71 -20.07 21.56
N LYS A 164 -8.44 -18.90 22.17
CA LYS A 164 -9.24 -17.66 22.01
C LYS A 164 -8.70 -16.75 20.91
N THR A 165 -7.50 -17.02 20.38
CA THR A 165 -6.95 -16.25 19.27
C THR A 165 -7.82 -16.45 18.04
N LYS A 166 -8.58 -15.40 17.73
CA LYS A 166 -9.50 -15.39 16.58
C LYS A 166 -8.88 -14.81 15.34
N VAL A 167 -8.02 -13.79 15.47
CA VAL A 167 -7.35 -13.14 14.33
C VAL A 167 -5.86 -13.04 14.59
N VAL A 168 -5.06 -13.38 13.59
CA VAL A 168 -3.65 -13.03 13.51
C VAL A 168 -3.50 -12.02 12.36
N ALA A 169 -3.16 -10.78 12.72
CA ALA A 169 -3.06 -9.67 11.79
C ALA A 169 -1.62 -9.44 11.34
N LEU A 170 -1.43 -9.32 10.03
CA LEU A 170 -0.16 -9.09 9.36
C LEU A 170 -0.25 -7.78 8.56
N GLN A 171 0.76 -6.94 8.65
CA GLN A 171 0.94 -5.81 7.76
C GLN A 171 2.00 -6.16 6.72
N ARG A 172 1.64 -6.25 5.43
CA ARG A 172 2.56 -6.62 4.34
C ARG A 172 3.62 -5.56 4.13
N SER A 173 3.20 -4.33 3.90
CA SER A 173 4.10 -3.21 3.66
C SER A 173 4.93 -2.84 4.89
N ARG A 174 6.12 -2.29 4.66
CA ARG A 174 6.98 -1.76 5.72
C ARG A 174 6.38 -0.56 6.47
N GLY A 175 5.48 0.22 5.85
CA GLY A 175 5.02 1.49 6.38
C GLY A 175 6.19 2.45 6.62
N TYR A 176 6.17 3.20 7.73
CA TYR A 176 7.31 4.04 8.18
C TYR A 176 8.26 3.27 9.10
N GLY A 177 8.45 1.98 8.83
CA GLY A 177 9.31 1.10 9.61
C GLY A 177 10.58 0.68 8.87
N ARG A 178 11.60 0.27 9.64
CA ARG A 178 12.88 -0.21 9.09
C ARG A 178 12.85 -1.67 8.64
N ARG A 179 11.80 -2.41 9.01
CA ARG A 179 11.65 -3.80 8.58
C ARG A 179 11.48 -3.89 7.06
N SER A 180 11.92 -5.01 6.50
CA SER A 180 11.55 -5.34 5.12
C SER A 180 10.05 -5.59 5.01
N PRO A 181 9.40 -5.24 3.87
CA PRO A 181 8.04 -5.67 3.59
C PRO A 181 8.00 -7.20 3.48
N LEU A 182 6.85 -7.81 3.83
CA LEU A 182 6.66 -9.25 3.75
C LEU A 182 6.31 -9.65 2.30
N SER A 183 6.99 -10.66 1.79
CA SER A 183 6.63 -11.31 0.53
C SER A 183 5.38 -12.18 0.71
N VAL A 184 4.69 -12.48 -0.40
CA VAL A 184 3.56 -13.43 -0.40
C VAL A 184 3.99 -14.79 0.13
N ARG A 185 5.21 -15.25 -0.19
CA ARG A 185 5.77 -16.48 0.35
C ARG A 185 5.91 -16.44 1.88
N GLU A 186 6.47 -15.36 2.44
CA GLU A 186 6.61 -15.21 3.90
C GLU A 186 5.26 -15.11 4.60
N LEU A 187 4.28 -14.43 3.98
CA LEU A 187 2.90 -14.41 4.47
C LEU A 187 2.30 -15.81 4.50
N GLY A 188 2.56 -16.63 3.48
CA GLY A 188 2.15 -18.04 3.43
C GLY A 188 2.80 -18.88 4.52
N GLU A 189 4.11 -18.73 4.75
CA GLU A 189 4.82 -19.41 5.83
C GLU A 189 4.24 -19.07 7.22
N ILE A 190 3.85 -17.80 7.42
CA ILE A 190 3.18 -17.37 8.66
C ILE A 190 1.78 -17.97 8.75
N ALA A 191 1.01 -17.99 7.66
CA ALA A 191 -0.33 -18.55 7.64
C ALA A 191 -0.30 -20.06 7.96
N ASP A 192 0.59 -20.82 7.35
CA ASP A 192 0.77 -22.24 7.61
C ASP A 192 1.15 -22.52 9.09
N PHE A 193 2.04 -21.70 9.64
CA PHE A 193 2.43 -21.81 11.04
C PHE A 193 1.24 -21.54 11.97
N VAL A 194 0.49 -20.45 11.71
CA VAL A 194 -0.67 -20.07 12.52
C VAL A 194 -1.73 -21.18 12.50
N HIS A 195 -2.10 -21.66 11.30
CA HIS A 195 -3.09 -22.73 11.14
C HIS A 195 -2.61 -24.06 11.71
N GLY A 196 -1.30 -24.32 11.73
CA GLY A 196 -0.70 -25.48 12.38
C GLY A 196 -0.80 -25.46 13.91
N VAL A 197 -0.89 -24.27 14.53
CA VAL A 197 -0.99 -24.08 15.99
C VAL A 197 -2.43 -23.83 16.41
N GLN A 198 -3.14 -22.96 15.70
CA GLN A 198 -4.53 -22.56 15.97
C GLN A 198 -5.32 -22.57 14.65
N ARG A 199 -5.89 -23.73 14.34
CA ARG A 199 -6.55 -24.02 13.06
C ARG A 199 -7.67 -23.05 12.70
N ASP A 200 -8.41 -22.58 13.71
CA ASP A 200 -9.60 -21.75 13.52
C ASP A 200 -9.30 -20.24 13.57
N ALA A 201 -8.03 -19.87 13.74
CA ALA A 201 -7.62 -18.48 13.64
C ALA A 201 -7.71 -17.98 12.19
N VAL A 202 -8.11 -16.72 12.05
CA VAL A 202 -8.18 -16.01 10.77
C VAL A 202 -6.86 -15.29 10.54
N VAL A 203 -6.12 -15.67 9.53
CA VAL A 203 -4.94 -14.92 9.09
C VAL A 203 -5.41 -13.75 8.23
N PHE A 204 -5.31 -12.56 8.80
CA PHE A 204 -5.70 -11.31 8.17
C PHE A 204 -4.48 -10.54 7.68
N VAL A 205 -4.52 -10.04 6.44
CA VAL A 205 -3.42 -9.24 5.85
C VAL A 205 -3.90 -7.85 5.48
N ASP A 206 -3.27 -6.81 6.05
CA ASP A 206 -3.26 -5.47 5.46
C ASP A 206 -2.36 -5.51 4.22
N ASN A 207 -2.97 -5.49 3.04
CA ASN A 207 -2.28 -5.65 1.76
C ASN A 207 -1.95 -4.31 1.08
N CYS A 208 -2.22 -3.18 1.74
CA CYS A 208 -1.91 -1.86 1.19
C CYS A 208 -0.45 -1.79 0.70
N TYR A 209 -0.22 -1.23 -0.49
CA TYR A 209 1.07 -1.10 -1.19
C TYR A 209 1.65 -2.39 -1.76
N GLY A 210 1.08 -3.56 -1.43
CA GLY A 210 1.59 -4.86 -1.88
C GLY A 210 0.92 -5.35 -3.16
N GLU A 211 -0.28 -4.90 -3.46
CA GLU A 211 -1.05 -5.41 -4.60
C GLU A 211 -0.29 -5.25 -5.91
N PHE A 212 -0.24 -6.30 -6.70
CA PHE A 212 0.46 -6.40 -7.99
C PHE A 212 1.99 -6.23 -7.95
N THR A 213 2.60 -6.20 -6.76
CA THR A 213 4.08 -6.14 -6.63
C THR A 213 4.74 -7.51 -6.75
N GLU A 214 3.95 -8.58 -6.69
CA GLU A 214 4.35 -9.98 -6.92
C GLU A 214 3.35 -10.67 -7.87
N PRO A 215 3.68 -11.87 -8.41
CA PRO A 215 2.77 -12.60 -9.31
C PRO A 215 1.48 -13.10 -8.65
N THR A 216 1.52 -13.31 -7.34
CA THR A 216 0.41 -13.84 -6.52
C THR A 216 0.08 -12.86 -5.38
N GLU A 217 -1.12 -13.01 -4.83
CA GLU A 217 -1.61 -12.22 -3.72
C GLU A 217 -1.71 -13.07 -2.42
N PRO A 218 -1.79 -12.45 -1.23
CA PRO A 218 -1.78 -13.17 0.04
C PRO A 218 -2.85 -14.26 0.17
N THR A 219 -4.02 -14.06 -0.43
CA THR A 219 -5.13 -15.05 -0.45
C THR A 219 -4.77 -16.34 -1.19
N GLU A 220 -3.89 -16.26 -2.18
CA GLU A 220 -3.37 -17.43 -2.91
C GLU A 220 -2.33 -18.21 -2.08
N ALA A 221 -1.77 -17.60 -1.04
CA ALA A 221 -0.76 -18.18 -0.18
C ALA A 221 -1.27 -18.57 1.21
N GLY A 222 -2.59 -18.58 1.43
CA GLY A 222 -3.18 -19.06 2.68
C GLY A 222 -3.70 -17.99 3.64
N ALA A 223 -3.63 -16.71 3.29
CA ALA A 223 -4.34 -15.68 4.05
C ALA A 223 -5.86 -15.89 3.92
N ASP A 224 -6.57 -15.84 5.04
CA ASP A 224 -8.02 -16.04 5.08
C ASP A 224 -8.80 -14.81 4.67
N LEU A 225 -8.25 -13.63 4.95
CA LEU A 225 -8.87 -12.35 4.67
C LEU A 225 -7.79 -11.30 4.45
N MET A 226 -7.98 -10.42 3.50
CA MET A 226 -7.14 -9.24 3.31
C MET A 226 -7.97 -8.01 3.01
N ALA A 227 -7.40 -6.84 3.25
CA ALA A 227 -8.05 -5.56 2.99
C ALA A 227 -7.05 -4.52 2.49
N GLY A 228 -7.54 -3.52 1.79
CA GLY A 228 -6.73 -2.41 1.31
C GLY A 228 -7.53 -1.26 0.73
N SER A 229 -6.82 -0.30 0.18
CA SER A 229 -7.37 0.96 -0.34
C SER A 229 -7.39 0.98 -1.86
N LEU A 230 -8.51 1.45 -2.44
CA LEU A 230 -8.60 1.64 -3.89
C LEU A 230 -7.85 2.88 -4.39
N ILE A 231 -7.60 3.88 -3.56
CA ILE A 231 -6.80 5.05 -3.97
C ILE A 231 -5.28 4.75 -4.01
N LYS A 232 -4.89 3.50 -3.70
CA LYS A 232 -3.53 2.97 -3.81
C LYS A 232 -3.40 2.09 -5.05
N ASN A 233 -2.60 1.03 -4.96
CA ASN A 233 -2.28 0.14 -6.08
C ASN A 233 -3.49 -0.30 -6.91
N PRO A 234 -4.59 -0.85 -6.33
CA PRO A 234 -5.66 -1.44 -7.13
C PRO A 234 -6.47 -0.43 -7.95
N GLY A 235 -6.43 0.83 -7.57
CA GLY A 235 -7.15 1.87 -8.29
C GLY A 235 -6.44 2.46 -9.49
N GLY A 236 -5.18 2.08 -9.76
CA GLY A 236 -4.44 2.49 -10.95
C GLY A 236 -4.36 4.00 -11.17
N GLY A 237 -4.45 4.82 -10.10
CA GLY A 237 -4.50 6.28 -10.18
C GLY A 237 -5.83 6.86 -10.67
N LEU A 238 -6.86 6.03 -10.87
CA LEU A 238 -8.17 6.46 -11.40
C LEU A 238 -9.31 6.33 -10.39
N ALA A 239 -9.19 5.46 -9.39
CA ALA A 239 -10.20 5.32 -8.34
C ALA A 239 -10.16 6.54 -7.40
N PRO A 240 -11.23 7.35 -7.34
CA PRO A 240 -11.22 8.59 -6.56
C PRO A 240 -11.45 8.36 -5.06
N THR A 241 -11.87 7.17 -4.67
CA THR A 241 -12.17 6.76 -3.30
C THR A 241 -12.36 5.25 -3.25
N GLY A 242 -12.50 4.71 -2.04
CA GLY A 242 -12.92 3.35 -1.84
C GLY A 242 -11.86 2.45 -1.21
N GLY A 243 -12.33 1.26 -0.86
CA GLY A 243 -11.50 0.18 -0.33
C GLY A 243 -12.06 -1.17 -0.74
N TYR A 244 -11.29 -2.20 -0.45
CA TYR A 244 -11.69 -3.58 -0.70
C TYR A 244 -11.43 -4.46 0.52
N ILE A 245 -12.21 -5.54 0.62
CA ILE A 245 -11.97 -6.65 1.53
C ILE A 245 -12.17 -7.93 0.70
N ALA A 246 -11.20 -8.85 0.71
CA ALA A 246 -11.22 -10.06 -0.09
C ALA A 246 -10.67 -11.24 0.71
N GLY A 247 -11.15 -12.45 0.41
CA GLY A 247 -10.72 -13.66 1.10
C GLY A 247 -11.77 -14.75 1.07
N LYS A 248 -11.85 -15.55 2.14
CA LYS A 248 -12.86 -16.60 2.30
C LYS A 248 -14.27 -16.00 2.35
N ALA A 249 -15.19 -16.54 1.58
CA ALA A 249 -16.55 -15.99 1.38
C ALA A 249 -17.30 -15.73 2.71
N HIS A 250 -17.11 -16.61 3.69
CA HIS A 250 -17.73 -16.46 5.02
C HIS A 250 -17.27 -15.17 5.72
N TRP A 251 -15.95 -14.88 5.71
CA TRP A 251 -15.41 -13.70 6.39
C TRP A 251 -15.72 -12.41 5.63
N VAL A 252 -15.69 -12.45 4.30
CA VAL A 252 -16.09 -11.32 3.46
C VAL A 252 -17.55 -10.94 3.72
N ARG A 253 -18.46 -11.92 3.87
CA ARG A 253 -19.85 -11.68 4.21
C ARG A 253 -19.99 -11.03 5.59
N GLN A 254 -19.25 -11.48 6.61
CA GLN A 254 -19.28 -10.85 7.93
C GLN A 254 -18.76 -9.41 7.89
N ALA A 255 -17.74 -9.15 7.11
CA ALA A 255 -17.26 -7.78 6.90
C ALA A 255 -18.32 -6.91 6.20
N ALA A 256 -19.04 -7.45 5.20
CA ALA A 256 -20.13 -6.74 4.53
C ALA A 256 -21.29 -6.40 5.49
N GLU A 257 -21.66 -7.33 6.38
CA GLU A 257 -22.63 -7.10 7.46
C GLU A 257 -22.19 -5.99 8.44
N ARG A 258 -20.88 -5.87 8.64
CA ARG A 258 -20.32 -4.79 9.47
C ARG A 258 -20.26 -3.46 8.74
N LEU A 259 -19.98 -3.48 7.43
CA LEU A 259 -19.91 -2.28 6.61
C LEU A 259 -21.27 -1.56 6.52
N THR A 260 -22.32 -2.34 6.42
CA THR A 260 -23.71 -1.87 6.36
C THR A 260 -24.41 -2.19 7.68
N VAL A 261 -25.33 -3.15 7.67
CA VAL A 261 -26.00 -3.65 8.87
C VAL A 261 -26.24 -5.15 8.75
N PRO A 262 -26.31 -5.89 9.88
CA PRO A 262 -26.68 -7.30 9.89
C PRO A 262 -28.00 -7.57 9.13
N GLY A 263 -27.98 -8.56 8.26
CA GLY A 263 -29.11 -8.96 7.42
C GLY A 263 -29.20 -8.21 6.07
N VAL A 264 -28.38 -7.19 5.85
CA VAL A 264 -28.29 -6.45 4.58
C VAL A 264 -26.97 -6.74 3.86
N GLY A 265 -25.86 -6.65 4.59
CA GLY A 265 -24.54 -7.04 4.06
C GLY A 265 -24.16 -6.33 2.76
N GLY A 266 -23.76 -7.11 1.78
CA GLY A 266 -23.28 -6.62 0.47
C GLY A 266 -24.38 -6.22 -0.52
N GLU A 267 -25.66 -6.37 -0.18
CA GLU A 267 -26.79 -6.15 -1.11
C GLU A 267 -27.03 -4.65 -1.44
N VAL A 268 -26.49 -3.75 -0.62
CA VAL A 268 -26.63 -2.29 -0.76
C VAL A 268 -25.28 -1.61 -0.94
N GLY A 269 -25.35 -0.36 -1.35
CA GLY A 269 -24.20 0.51 -1.58
C GLY A 269 -24.25 1.08 -2.99
N PRO A 270 -24.76 2.32 -3.18
CA PRO A 270 -24.84 2.93 -4.49
C PRO A 270 -23.43 3.21 -5.00
N THR A 271 -23.23 2.97 -6.31
CA THR A 271 -21.93 3.17 -6.94
C THR A 271 -21.78 4.54 -7.58
N LEU A 272 -22.89 5.30 -7.65
CA LEU A 272 -22.94 6.61 -8.30
C LEU A 272 -22.34 6.49 -9.73
N ASP A 273 -21.56 7.45 -10.18
CA ASP A 273 -20.91 7.40 -11.50
C ASP A 273 -19.46 6.90 -11.43
N LEU A 274 -19.10 6.12 -10.39
CA LEU A 274 -17.71 5.72 -10.14
C LEU A 274 -17.28 4.43 -10.84
N MET A 275 -18.23 3.59 -11.30
CA MET A 275 -17.93 2.25 -11.79
C MET A 275 -16.93 2.23 -12.94
N ARG A 276 -17.03 3.18 -13.89
CA ARG A 276 -16.03 3.29 -14.97
C ARG A 276 -14.62 3.50 -14.43
N SER A 277 -14.46 4.42 -13.49
CA SER A 277 -13.14 4.72 -12.88
C SER A 277 -12.60 3.53 -12.09
N LEU A 278 -13.46 2.79 -11.38
CA LEU A 278 -13.04 1.62 -10.61
C LEU A 278 -12.61 0.46 -11.51
N PHE A 279 -13.39 0.13 -12.54
CA PHE A 279 -13.01 -0.91 -13.52
C PHE A 279 -11.75 -0.52 -14.31
N GLN A 280 -11.70 0.71 -14.82
CA GLN A 280 -10.57 1.19 -15.58
C GLN A 280 -9.31 1.33 -14.72
N GLY A 281 -9.48 1.72 -13.45
CA GLY A 281 -8.41 1.77 -12.47
C GLY A 281 -7.82 0.38 -12.21
N LEU A 282 -8.64 -0.61 -11.96
CA LEU A 282 -8.20 -2.00 -11.80
C LEU A 282 -7.47 -2.51 -13.05
N TYR A 283 -7.98 -2.16 -14.26
CA TYR A 283 -7.32 -2.49 -15.51
C TYR A 283 -5.92 -1.88 -15.63
N PHE A 284 -5.73 -0.62 -15.21
CA PHE A 284 -4.43 0.06 -15.27
C PHE A 284 -3.51 -0.28 -14.10
N ALA A 285 -4.01 -0.84 -13.02
CA ALA A 285 -3.27 -1.07 -11.79
C ALA A 285 -1.93 -1.81 -12.00
N PRO A 286 -1.86 -2.95 -12.74
CA PRO A 286 -0.58 -3.63 -12.96
C PRO A 286 0.46 -2.76 -13.67
N HIS A 287 0.03 -1.97 -14.67
CA HIS A 287 0.92 -1.04 -15.37
C HIS A 287 1.45 0.05 -14.43
N CYS A 288 0.55 0.73 -13.70
CA CYS A 288 0.94 1.83 -12.81
C CYS A 288 1.85 1.35 -11.67
N VAL A 289 1.56 0.17 -11.09
CA VAL A 289 2.42 -0.47 -10.09
C VAL A 289 3.80 -0.78 -10.67
N GLY A 290 3.86 -1.32 -11.89
CA GLY A 290 5.13 -1.54 -12.59
C GLY A 290 5.93 -0.24 -12.78
N GLN A 291 5.27 0.86 -13.15
CA GLN A 291 5.93 2.16 -13.31
C GLN A 291 6.46 2.70 -11.96
N ALA A 292 5.68 2.57 -10.89
CA ALA A 292 6.08 2.96 -9.54
C ALA A 292 7.28 2.13 -9.04
N LEU A 293 7.26 0.80 -9.24
CA LEU A 293 8.40 -0.08 -8.91
C LEU A 293 9.67 0.31 -9.65
N LYS A 294 9.57 0.63 -10.95
CA LYS A 294 10.71 1.13 -11.73
C LYS A 294 11.23 2.44 -11.14
N GLY A 295 10.33 3.34 -10.76
CA GLY A 295 10.69 4.60 -10.09
C GLY A 295 11.44 4.35 -8.79
N ALA A 296 10.98 3.40 -7.97
CA ALA A 296 11.63 3.02 -6.71
C ALA A 296 13.02 2.40 -6.94
N VAL A 297 13.18 1.53 -7.94
CA VAL A 297 14.50 0.95 -8.31
C VAL A 297 15.47 2.05 -8.76
N PHE A 298 15.00 2.96 -9.62
CA PHE A 298 15.83 4.10 -10.06
C PHE A 298 16.22 5.01 -8.89
N ALA A 299 15.26 5.31 -8.00
CA ALA A 299 15.51 6.14 -6.81
C ALA A 299 16.59 5.52 -5.92
N ALA A 300 16.47 4.22 -5.62
CA ALA A 300 17.46 3.49 -4.84
C ALA A 300 18.84 3.55 -5.51
N ALA A 301 18.95 3.16 -6.77
CA ALA A 301 20.22 3.08 -7.48
C ALA A 301 20.92 4.44 -7.58
N LEU A 302 20.16 5.52 -7.87
CA LEU A 302 20.75 6.85 -7.96
C LEU A 302 21.14 7.39 -6.58
N CYS A 303 20.34 7.17 -5.55
CA CYS A 303 20.67 7.56 -4.18
C CYS A 303 21.93 6.82 -3.67
N GLU A 304 22.02 5.51 -3.90
CA GLU A 304 23.21 4.69 -3.53
C GLU A 304 24.47 5.18 -4.30
N ARG A 305 24.33 5.51 -5.58
CA ARG A 305 25.41 6.09 -6.39
C ARG A 305 25.92 7.42 -5.83
N LEU A 306 25.05 8.16 -5.16
CA LEU A 306 25.38 9.43 -4.48
C LEU A 306 25.78 9.26 -3.02
N GLY A 307 25.92 8.03 -2.52
CA GLY A 307 26.36 7.71 -1.16
C GLY A 307 25.27 7.75 -0.09
N LEU A 308 23.98 7.79 -0.47
CA LEU A 308 22.87 7.69 0.47
C LEU A 308 22.50 6.22 0.73
N GLU A 309 22.13 5.91 1.97
CA GLU A 309 21.62 4.59 2.36
C GLU A 309 20.17 4.42 1.90
N THR A 310 19.85 3.29 1.29
CA THR A 310 18.49 2.98 0.82
C THR A 310 18.01 1.63 1.32
N SER A 311 16.69 1.47 1.42
CA SER A 311 16.08 0.18 1.75
C SER A 311 14.67 0.08 1.12
N PRO A 312 14.39 -0.99 0.31
CA PRO A 312 15.36 -1.98 -0.17
C PRO A 312 16.41 -1.33 -1.08
N ARG A 313 17.55 -2.00 -1.25
CA ARG A 313 18.55 -1.61 -2.26
C ARG A 313 17.97 -1.82 -3.66
N TRP A 314 18.61 -1.20 -4.66
CA TRP A 314 18.14 -1.30 -6.05
C TRP A 314 18.07 -2.74 -6.59
N ASP A 315 18.97 -3.62 -6.12
CA ASP A 315 19.13 -5.02 -6.53
C ASP A 315 18.36 -6.03 -5.65
N GLU A 316 17.73 -5.56 -4.56
CA GLU A 316 16.93 -6.40 -3.67
C GLU A 316 15.50 -6.61 -4.17
N PRO A 317 14.84 -7.72 -3.78
CA PRO A 317 13.43 -7.96 -4.06
C PRO A 317 12.54 -6.86 -3.46
N ARG A 318 11.43 -6.59 -4.13
CA ARG A 318 10.43 -5.60 -3.71
C ARG A 318 9.07 -6.26 -3.63
N THR A 319 8.41 -6.11 -2.50
CA THR A 319 7.09 -6.67 -2.22
C THR A 319 6.09 -5.61 -1.74
N ASP A 320 6.51 -4.34 -1.80
CA ASP A 320 5.70 -3.14 -1.71
C ASP A 320 6.28 -2.01 -2.58
N LEU A 321 5.61 -0.85 -2.65
CA LEU A 321 6.04 0.31 -3.44
C LEU A 321 7.01 1.24 -2.70
N ILE A 322 7.23 1.04 -1.40
CA ILE A 322 7.91 2.04 -0.57
C ILE A 322 9.42 1.93 -0.73
N GLN A 323 10.05 3.05 -1.07
CA GLN A 323 11.49 3.23 -1.07
C GLN A 323 11.92 4.12 0.08
N ALA A 324 12.52 3.55 1.11
CA ALA A 324 13.14 4.34 2.16
C ALA A 324 14.52 4.85 1.71
N ILE A 325 14.79 6.12 1.96
CA ILE A 325 16.06 6.80 1.67
C ILE A 325 16.46 7.54 2.93
N ARG A 326 17.66 7.28 3.43
CA ARG A 326 18.19 7.94 4.61
C ARG A 326 18.88 9.24 4.23
N LEU A 327 18.48 10.34 4.85
CA LEU A 327 19.03 11.67 4.65
C LEU A 327 19.97 12.03 5.81
N PRO A 328 20.94 12.94 5.59
CA PRO A 328 21.93 13.31 6.61
C PRO A 328 21.32 13.93 7.88
N ASP A 329 20.29 14.74 7.72
CA ASP A 329 19.68 15.50 8.80
C ASP A 329 18.21 15.89 8.48
N ALA A 330 17.55 16.55 9.44
CA ALA A 330 16.16 16.98 9.32
C ALA A 330 15.94 18.00 8.18
N GLU A 331 16.92 18.88 7.94
CA GLU A 331 16.81 19.91 6.90
C GLU A 331 16.93 19.29 5.52
N ALA A 332 17.84 18.33 5.34
CA ALA A 332 17.93 17.52 4.11
C ALA A 332 16.65 16.72 3.85
N LEU A 333 16.03 16.18 4.91
CA LEU A 333 14.76 15.48 4.82
C LEU A 333 13.66 16.40 4.26
N VAL A 334 13.50 17.60 4.83
CA VAL A 334 12.51 18.59 4.37
C VAL A 334 12.82 19.04 2.94
N ALA A 335 14.09 19.31 2.62
CA ALA A 335 14.52 19.72 1.30
C ALA A 335 14.21 18.66 0.23
N PHE A 336 14.44 17.37 0.53
CA PHE A 336 14.11 16.26 -0.36
C PHE A 336 12.60 16.22 -0.66
N VAL A 337 11.77 16.27 0.38
CA VAL A 337 10.30 16.25 0.23
C VAL A 337 9.80 17.45 -0.57
N ARG A 338 10.34 18.63 -0.35
CA ARG A 338 10.05 19.84 -1.15
C ARG A 338 10.44 19.67 -2.61
N GLY A 339 11.55 19.01 -2.90
CA GLY A 339 11.95 18.67 -4.28
C GLY A 339 11.01 17.71 -4.97
N ILE A 340 10.47 16.70 -4.27
CA ILE A 340 9.43 15.82 -4.80
C ILE A 340 8.15 16.62 -5.08
N GLN A 341 7.71 17.48 -4.17
CA GLN A 341 6.53 18.34 -4.36
C GLN A 341 6.67 19.28 -5.56
N GLU A 342 7.84 19.90 -5.72
CA GLU A 342 8.15 20.79 -6.85
C GLU A 342 8.05 20.07 -8.21
N ALA A 343 8.35 18.77 -8.25
CA ALA A 343 8.19 17.93 -9.45
C ALA A 343 6.75 17.43 -9.64
N GLY A 344 5.85 17.63 -8.69
CA GLY A 344 4.48 17.18 -8.75
C GLY A 344 3.69 17.81 -9.89
N ALA A 345 2.72 17.07 -10.45
CA ALA A 345 1.81 17.58 -11.46
C ALA A 345 0.73 18.51 -10.87
N VAL A 346 0.45 18.34 -9.58
CA VAL A 346 -0.54 19.10 -8.82
C VAL A 346 0.18 19.81 -7.68
N ASP A 347 -0.20 21.04 -7.38
CA ASP A 347 0.32 21.84 -6.27
C ASP A 347 1.86 21.96 -6.20
N SER A 348 2.53 21.89 -7.36
CA SER A 348 4.01 21.99 -7.44
C SER A 348 4.59 23.29 -6.90
N HIS A 349 3.77 24.33 -6.77
CA HIS A 349 4.13 25.64 -6.21
C HIS A 349 4.07 25.71 -4.68
N VAL A 350 3.54 24.68 -4.03
CA VAL A 350 3.42 24.60 -2.56
C VAL A 350 4.74 24.09 -1.96
N ALA A 351 5.18 24.69 -0.87
CA ALA A 351 6.33 24.22 -0.10
C ALA A 351 5.84 23.47 1.15
N PRO A 352 5.92 22.13 1.19
CA PRO A 352 5.50 21.36 2.36
C PRO A 352 6.34 21.71 3.59
N GLU A 353 5.67 21.71 4.75
CA GLU A 353 6.30 21.87 6.06
C GLU A 353 5.91 20.74 7.00
N PRO A 354 6.72 20.44 8.02
CA PRO A 354 6.36 19.44 9.01
C PRO A 354 5.12 19.86 9.80
N GLU A 355 4.09 19.03 9.79
CA GLU A 355 2.82 19.26 10.51
C GLU A 355 2.44 18.06 11.36
N PRO A 356 1.75 18.27 12.52
CA PRO A 356 1.14 17.18 13.26
C PRO A 356 0.05 16.50 12.42
N MET A 357 0.11 15.18 12.32
CA MET A 357 -0.88 14.38 11.60
C MET A 357 -1.74 13.57 12.57
N PRO A 358 -3.07 13.49 12.36
CA PRO A 358 -3.95 12.68 13.20
C PRO A 358 -3.49 11.23 13.29
N GLY A 359 -3.25 10.73 14.51
CA GLY A 359 -2.81 9.37 14.76
C GLY A 359 -1.30 9.15 14.68
N TYR A 360 -0.49 10.15 14.34
CA TYR A 360 0.98 10.06 14.32
C TYR A 360 1.60 10.71 15.56
N ARG A 361 2.71 10.14 16.04
CA ARG A 361 3.45 10.65 17.19
C ARG A 361 4.30 11.87 16.82
N ASP A 362 4.97 11.80 15.67
CA ASP A 362 5.93 12.80 15.22
C ASP A 362 5.27 13.67 14.13
N ALA A 363 5.72 14.91 14.00
CA ALA A 363 5.34 15.73 12.85
C ALA A 363 5.81 15.07 11.56
N VAL A 364 5.01 15.15 10.50
CA VAL A 364 5.31 14.56 9.19
C VAL A 364 5.34 15.66 8.15
N VAL A 365 6.39 15.66 7.31
CA VAL A 365 6.39 16.46 6.09
C VAL A 365 6.03 15.56 4.91
N MET A 366 5.09 16.01 4.08
CA MET A 366 4.54 15.19 2.98
C MET A 366 4.57 15.95 1.66
N ALA A 367 5.10 15.31 0.62
CA ALA A 367 4.84 15.69 -0.76
C ALA A 367 3.65 14.87 -1.26
N ALA A 368 2.49 15.52 -1.37
CA ALA A 368 1.21 14.88 -1.64
C ALA A 368 0.39 15.63 -2.70
N GLY A 369 1.07 16.26 -3.67
CA GLY A 369 0.46 16.93 -4.82
C GLY A 369 -0.08 15.93 -5.83
N THR A 370 -1.20 15.29 -5.49
CA THR A 370 -1.83 14.19 -6.23
C THR A 370 -3.20 14.55 -6.76
N PHE A 371 -3.64 13.93 -7.86
CA PHE A 371 -5.01 14.10 -8.40
C PHE A 371 -6.06 13.54 -7.45
N VAL A 372 -5.72 12.47 -6.73
CA VAL A 372 -6.55 11.88 -5.68
C VAL A 372 -5.84 12.07 -4.36
N GLN A 373 -6.42 12.83 -3.45
CA GLN A 373 -5.81 13.14 -2.17
C GLN A 373 -5.47 11.87 -1.38
N GLY A 374 -4.19 11.75 -0.98
CA GLY A 374 -3.69 10.58 -0.25
C GLY A 374 -3.37 9.37 -1.13
N ALA A 375 -3.45 9.48 -2.46
CA ALA A 375 -3.04 8.43 -3.38
C ALA A 375 -1.51 8.28 -3.38
N THR A 376 -1.04 7.11 -2.96
CA THR A 376 0.38 6.80 -2.85
C THR A 376 0.95 6.06 -4.06
N LEU A 377 0.09 5.70 -5.01
CA LEU A 377 0.50 5.25 -6.34
C LEU A 377 0.92 6.43 -7.22
N GLU A 378 0.45 7.62 -6.95
CA GLU A 378 0.95 8.86 -7.53
C GLU A 378 2.27 9.28 -6.88
N LEU A 379 3.03 10.16 -7.53
CA LEU A 379 4.32 10.61 -7.01
C LEU A 379 4.13 11.29 -5.64
N SER A 380 4.72 10.70 -4.62
CA SER A 380 4.62 11.19 -3.26
C SER A 380 5.85 10.81 -2.42
N ALA A 381 6.02 11.51 -1.31
CA ALA A 381 7.05 11.21 -0.33
C ALA A 381 6.57 11.64 1.06
N ASP A 382 6.66 10.73 2.02
CA ASP A 382 6.31 10.96 3.40
C ASP A 382 7.56 10.89 4.27
N ALA A 383 7.70 11.81 5.20
CA ALA A 383 8.89 11.86 6.05
C ALA A 383 8.54 12.29 7.49
N PRO A 384 8.41 11.32 8.42
CA PRO A 384 8.34 11.63 9.84
C PRO A 384 9.61 12.35 10.29
N LEU A 385 9.45 13.48 10.98
CA LEU A 385 10.59 14.32 11.43
C LEU A 385 11.22 13.72 12.69
N ARG A 386 11.94 12.63 12.53
CA ARG A 386 12.64 11.92 13.60
C ARG A 386 13.89 11.22 13.08
N GLU A 387 14.86 10.97 13.94
CA GLU A 387 15.98 10.09 13.58
C GLU A 387 15.50 8.67 13.25
N PRO A 388 16.12 8.04 12.23
CA PRO A 388 17.34 8.43 11.51
C PRO A 388 17.12 9.27 10.24
N TYR A 389 16.07 10.08 10.17
CA TYR A 389 15.73 10.98 9.05
C TYR A 389 15.54 10.22 7.72
N GLU A 390 14.60 9.29 7.73
CA GLU A 390 14.23 8.51 6.53
C GLU A 390 13.02 9.13 5.83
N VAL A 391 13.14 9.34 4.53
CA VAL A 391 12.01 9.64 3.66
C VAL A 391 11.51 8.36 3.01
N TYR A 392 10.21 8.22 2.92
CA TYR A 392 9.50 7.12 2.29
C TYR A 392 8.94 7.61 0.95
N PHE A 393 9.76 7.45 -0.09
CA PHE A 393 9.37 7.76 -1.47
C PHE A 393 8.51 6.65 -2.03
N GLN A 394 7.48 7.01 -2.80
CA GLN A 394 6.55 6.05 -3.36
C GLN A 394 5.85 6.59 -4.61
N GLY A 395 5.37 5.66 -5.45
CA GLY A 395 4.50 6.00 -6.56
C GLY A 395 5.21 6.61 -7.77
N GLY A 396 4.38 7.26 -8.55
CA GLY A 396 4.69 7.74 -9.88
C GLY A 396 3.91 6.90 -10.91
N LEU A 397 2.75 7.42 -11.38
CA LEU A 397 1.92 6.74 -12.39
C LEU A 397 2.69 6.45 -13.70
N THR A 398 3.79 7.15 -13.91
CA THR A 398 4.75 6.90 -14.99
C THR A 398 6.17 6.91 -14.43
N TYR A 399 7.01 6.03 -14.94
CA TYR A 399 8.44 6.01 -14.60
C TYR A 399 9.11 7.36 -14.86
N ALA A 400 8.74 8.04 -15.95
CA ALA A 400 9.28 9.35 -16.28
C ALA A 400 8.99 10.40 -15.18
N HIS A 401 7.80 10.38 -14.58
CA HIS A 401 7.44 11.30 -13.50
C HIS A 401 8.20 10.96 -12.21
N ALA A 402 8.29 9.68 -11.85
CA ALA A 402 9.09 9.24 -10.70
C ALA A 402 10.57 9.65 -10.86
N LYS A 403 11.16 9.44 -12.05
CA LYS A 403 12.52 9.85 -12.39
C LYS A 403 12.70 11.38 -12.23
N LEU A 404 11.75 12.15 -12.75
CA LEU A 404 11.77 13.61 -12.63
C LEU A 404 11.75 14.03 -11.15
N GLY A 405 10.88 13.44 -10.34
CA GLY A 405 10.77 13.70 -8.91
C GLY A 405 12.10 13.51 -8.18
N ILE A 406 12.72 12.35 -8.38
CA ILE A 406 14.01 12.03 -7.76
C ILE A 406 15.12 12.98 -8.23
N LEU A 407 15.19 13.29 -9.52
CA LEU A 407 16.20 14.24 -10.02
C LEU A 407 16.02 15.63 -9.42
N THR A 408 14.79 16.10 -9.29
CA THR A 408 14.48 17.41 -8.69
C THR A 408 14.85 17.43 -7.21
N ALA A 409 14.50 16.39 -6.45
CA ALA A 409 14.84 16.29 -5.04
C ALA A 409 16.36 16.26 -4.80
N LEU A 410 17.08 15.45 -5.59
CA LEU A 410 18.54 15.34 -5.46
C LEU A 410 19.25 16.62 -5.92
N GLN A 411 18.80 17.27 -7.01
CA GLN A 411 19.36 18.55 -7.43
C GLN A 411 19.17 19.61 -6.34
N ARG A 412 18.01 19.67 -5.71
CA ARG A 412 17.75 20.57 -4.60
C ARG A 412 18.71 20.34 -3.42
N LEU A 413 18.93 19.07 -3.04
CA LEU A 413 19.90 18.73 -1.99
C LEU A 413 21.34 19.19 -2.35
N MET A 414 21.71 19.09 -3.63
CA MET A 414 23.01 19.55 -4.13
C MET A 414 23.12 21.07 -4.08
N ASP A 415 22.09 21.79 -4.53
CA ASP A 415 22.05 23.24 -4.56
C ASP A 415 22.10 23.84 -3.13
N GLU A 416 21.51 23.13 -2.16
CA GLU A 416 21.57 23.48 -0.74
C GLU A 416 22.85 22.96 -0.02
N GLY A 417 23.76 22.31 -0.75
CA GLY A 417 25.03 21.80 -0.22
C GLY A 417 24.91 20.64 0.77
N ARG A 418 23.76 19.91 0.74
CA ARG A 418 23.48 18.79 1.65
C ARG A 418 24.10 17.47 1.20
N ILE A 419 24.27 17.29 -0.11
CA ILE A 419 24.94 16.13 -0.71
C ILE A 419 25.87 16.58 -1.82
N ASN A 420 26.87 15.75 -2.14
CA ASN A 420 27.78 15.94 -3.25
C ASN A 420 27.73 14.76 -4.21
N VAL A 421 27.87 14.99 -5.51
CA VAL A 421 28.13 13.90 -6.45
C VAL A 421 29.58 13.46 -6.28
N PRO A 422 29.86 12.21 -5.90
CA PRO A 422 31.23 11.70 -5.88
C PRO A 422 31.90 11.89 -7.26
N MET A 423 33.18 12.28 -7.25
CA MET A 423 33.96 12.40 -8.50
C MET A 423 34.18 11.05 -9.15
#